data_320eb10356a6ac8f2b3cf84064179d52
#
_entry.id   320eb10356a6ac8f2b3cf84064179d52
#
_cell.length_a   1.000
_cell.length_b   1.000
_cell.length_c   1.000
_cell.angle_alpha   90.00
_cell.angle_beta   90.00
_cell.angle_gamma   90.00
#
_symmetry.space_group_name_H-M   'P 1'
#
loop_
_entity.id
_entity.type
_entity.pdbx_description
1 polymer ?
#
loop_
_entity_poly.entity_id
_entity_poly.type
_entity_poly.pdbx_seq_one_letter_code
_entity_poly.pdbx_strand_id
1 'polypeptide(L)'
;TIEQAILEIYDDCRNKPKLLTICGSCIDRLMASDFEMVADRLYGQMPGRILVIWMDPVVGRKEHCQVRCWDKVYSMWRTGEKKNLSVNLIGRLYPLAQNFHNY
;
A
#
# COMPACT_ATOMS: atom_id res chain seq x y z
N THR A 1 17.93 7.44 -9.12
CA THR A 1 17.53 6.15 -8.53
C THR A 1 16.10 6.21 -8.01
N ILE A 2 15.50 5.04 -7.78
CA ILE A 2 14.13 4.95 -7.22
C ILE A 2 14.07 5.59 -5.83
N GLU A 3 15.08 5.38 -5.00
CA GLU A 3 15.16 5.99 -3.66
C GLU A 3 15.13 7.53 -3.74
N GLN A 4 15.91 8.09 -4.65
CA GLN A 4 15.93 9.55 -4.84
C GLN A 4 14.58 10.10 -5.30
N ALA A 5 13.94 9.44 -6.26
CA ALA A 5 12.62 9.82 -6.72
C ALA A 5 11.56 9.77 -5.60
N ILE A 6 11.61 8.74 -4.75
CA ILE A 6 10.72 8.61 -3.60
C ILE A 6 10.95 9.75 -2.60
N LEU A 7 12.19 10.09 -2.31
CA LEU A 7 12.53 11.17 -1.39
C LEU A 7 12.09 12.53 -1.94
N GLU A 8 12.30 12.78 -3.24
CA GLU A 8 11.85 14.00 -3.91
C GLU A 8 10.32 14.14 -3.84
N ILE A 9 9.58 13.08 -4.20
CA ILE A 9 8.11 13.07 -4.10
C ILE A 9 7.67 13.33 -2.66
N TYR A 10 8.33 12.69 -1.70
CA TYR A 10 8.00 12.87 -0.30
C TYR A 10 8.25 14.31 0.16
N ASP A 11 9.35 14.91 -0.24
CA ASP A 11 9.70 16.30 0.11
C ASP A 11 8.76 17.31 -0.51
N ASP A 12 8.30 17.08 -1.73
CA ASP A 12 7.32 17.92 -2.43
C ASP A 12 5.90 17.84 -1.84
N CYS A 13 5.59 16.78 -1.10
CA CYS A 13 4.29 16.65 -0.47
C CYS A 13 4.08 17.71 0.62
N ARG A 14 3.09 18.58 0.43
CA ARG A 14 2.70 19.59 1.43
C ARG A 14 2.29 18.94 2.76
N ASN A 15 1.53 17.84 2.69
CA ASN A 15 1.19 17.01 3.84
C ASN A 15 1.98 15.71 3.73
N LYS A 16 2.91 15.50 4.65
CA LYS A 16 3.75 14.30 4.64
C LYS A 16 2.91 13.03 4.80
N PRO A 17 2.98 12.08 3.87
CA PRO A 17 2.20 10.84 3.93
C PRO A 17 2.65 9.98 5.11
N LYS A 18 1.70 9.39 5.81
CA LYS A 18 1.95 8.41 6.88
C LYS A 18 2.27 7.02 6.35
N LEU A 19 1.86 6.76 5.13
CA LEU A 19 2.07 5.50 4.41
C LEU A 19 2.40 5.81 2.95
N LEU A 20 3.49 5.25 2.47
CA LEU A 20 3.85 5.20 1.06
C LEU A 20 3.74 3.75 0.59
N THR A 21 3.09 3.53 -0.53
CA THR A 21 2.98 2.20 -1.12
C THR A 21 3.77 2.14 -2.42
N ILE A 22 4.69 1.20 -2.51
CA ILE A 22 5.41 0.88 -3.75
C ILE A 22 4.71 -0.30 -4.40
N CYS A 23 4.16 -0.11 -5.59
CA CYS A 23 3.49 -1.16 -6.35
C CYS A 23 4.42 -1.68 -7.44
N GLY A 24 4.93 -2.89 -7.28
CA GLY A 24 5.72 -3.57 -8.29
C GLY A 24 4.83 -4.39 -9.23
N SER A 25 5.17 -4.36 -10.50
CA SER A 25 4.53 -5.15 -11.57
C SER A 25 5.35 -6.39 -11.93
N CYS A 26 4.81 -7.22 -12.82
CA CYS A 26 5.57 -8.34 -13.39
C CYS A 26 6.80 -7.89 -14.18
N ILE A 27 6.76 -6.71 -14.80
CA ILE A 27 7.90 -6.15 -15.53
C ILE A 27 9.03 -5.81 -14.57
N ASP A 28 8.72 -5.19 -13.44
CA ASP A 28 9.71 -4.85 -12.41
C ASP A 28 10.38 -6.11 -11.85
N ARG A 29 9.62 -7.20 -11.72
CA ARG A 29 10.15 -8.48 -11.29
C ARG A 29 11.09 -9.10 -12.34
N LEU A 30 10.72 -9.01 -13.63
CA LEU A 30 11.59 -9.46 -14.72
C LEU A 30 12.88 -8.65 -14.81
N MET A 31 12.83 -7.37 -14.44
CA MET A 31 14.01 -6.51 -14.37
C MET A 31 14.81 -6.69 -13.06
N ALA A 32 14.46 -7.68 -12.26
CA ALA A 32 15.08 -7.96 -10.96
C ALA A 32 15.08 -6.75 -10.00
N SER A 33 14.06 -5.91 -10.07
CA SER A 33 13.90 -4.79 -9.15
C SER A 33 13.63 -5.31 -7.73
N ASP A 34 14.42 -4.87 -6.77
CA ASP A 34 14.28 -5.24 -5.37
C ASP A 34 13.70 -4.06 -4.57
N PHE A 35 12.37 -3.97 -4.56
CA PHE A 35 11.66 -2.91 -3.84
C PHE A 35 11.68 -3.08 -2.33
N GLU A 36 11.84 -4.30 -1.84
CA GLU A 36 12.03 -4.57 -0.42
C GLU A 36 13.34 -3.94 0.06
N MET A 37 14.42 -4.10 -0.69
CA MET A 37 15.70 -3.47 -0.38
C MET A 37 15.60 -1.93 -0.43
N VAL A 38 14.84 -1.38 -1.40
CA VAL A 38 14.58 0.07 -1.48
C VAL A 38 13.85 0.54 -0.22
N ALA A 39 12.80 -0.19 0.19
CA ALA A 39 12.04 0.13 1.39
C ALA A 39 12.92 0.08 2.66
N ASP A 40 13.78 -0.93 2.77
CA ASP A 40 14.69 -1.07 3.91
C ASP A 40 15.72 0.07 3.97
N ARG A 41 16.26 0.50 2.84
CA ARG A 41 17.19 1.64 2.77
C ARG A 41 16.54 2.97 3.15
N LEU A 42 15.28 3.14 2.82
CA LEU A 42 14.51 4.34 3.15
C LEU A 42 13.94 4.30 4.56
N TYR A 43 14.00 3.15 5.22
CA TYR A 43 13.55 3.01 6.59
C TYR A 43 14.33 3.95 7.52
N GLY A 44 13.62 4.78 8.24
CA GLY A 44 14.22 5.79 9.11
C GLY A 44 14.60 7.12 8.45
N GLN A 45 14.65 7.19 7.10
CA GLN A 45 14.83 8.45 6.38
C GLN A 45 13.51 9.23 6.21
N MET A 46 12.40 8.52 6.31
CA MET A 46 11.06 9.10 6.24
C MET A 46 10.26 8.72 7.49
N PRO A 47 9.48 9.65 8.06
CA PRO A 47 8.63 9.35 9.22
C PRO A 47 7.44 8.44 8.88
N GLY A 48 7.10 8.29 7.61
CA GLY A 48 6.04 7.41 7.12
C GLY A 48 6.49 5.95 7.02
N ARG A 49 5.52 5.05 6.95
CA ARG A 49 5.75 3.63 6.66
C ARG A 49 5.81 3.40 5.15
N ILE A 50 6.64 2.46 4.74
CA ILE A 50 6.71 2.01 3.35
C ILE A 50 6.13 0.60 3.26
N LEU A 51 5.20 0.40 2.34
CA LEU A 51 4.59 -0.88 2.05
C LEU A 51 4.90 -1.27 0.62
N VAL A 52 5.53 -2.43 0.43
CA VAL A 52 5.77 -2.98 -0.91
C VAL A 52 4.67 -3.97 -1.25
N ILE A 53 4.02 -3.76 -2.38
CA ILE A 53 2.95 -4.61 -2.90
C ILE A 53 3.33 -5.07 -4.31
N TRP A 54 3.32 -6.38 -4.53
CA TRP A 54 3.56 -6.98 -5.84
C TRP A 54 2.25 -7.34 -6.53
N MET A 55 1.93 -6.58 -7.59
CA MET A 55 0.79 -6.83 -8.47
C MET A 55 1.22 -7.75 -9.63
N ASP A 56 1.73 -8.91 -9.28
CA ASP A 56 2.29 -9.86 -10.24
C ASP A 56 1.35 -11.06 -10.41
N PRO A 57 0.67 -11.20 -11.58
CA PRO A 57 -0.20 -12.34 -11.87
C PRO A 57 0.58 -13.61 -12.25
N VAL A 58 1.87 -13.47 -12.60
CA VAL A 58 2.66 -14.56 -13.21
C VAL A 58 3.24 -15.52 -12.17
N VAL A 59 3.43 -15.09 -10.95
CA VAL A 59 3.92 -15.96 -9.88
C VAL A 59 2.81 -16.94 -9.50
N GLY A 60 2.86 -18.11 -10.09
CA GLY A 60 1.92 -19.23 -10.06
C GLY A 60 1.42 -19.71 -8.70
N ARG A 61 0.92 -18.78 -7.91
CA ARG A 61 0.20 -19.05 -6.67
C ARG A 61 -1.29 -19.09 -6.96
N LYS A 62 -1.98 -19.97 -6.25
CA LYS A 62 -3.44 -20.16 -6.34
C LYS A 62 -4.24 -18.90 -6.00
N GLU A 63 -3.62 -17.89 -5.38
CA GLU A 63 -4.27 -16.69 -4.93
C GLU A 63 -4.07 -15.54 -5.92
N HIS A 64 -5.15 -14.85 -6.23
CA HIS A 64 -5.12 -13.66 -7.06
C HIS A 64 -4.25 -12.57 -6.40
N CYS A 65 -3.46 -11.82 -7.21
CA CYS A 65 -2.57 -10.78 -6.70
C CYS A 65 -3.29 -9.73 -5.83
N GLN A 66 -4.54 -9.42 -6.12
CA GLN A 66 -5.35 -8.50 -5.31
C GLN A 66 -5.58 -9.01 -3.87
N VAL A 67 -5.79 -10.30 -3.69
CA VAL A 67 -5.97 -10.89 -2.34
C VAL A 67 -4.70 -10.67 -1.52
N ARG A 68 -3.55 -10.95 -2.08
CA ARG A 68 -2.26 -10.73 -1.42
C ARG A 68 -2.01 -9.26 -1.06
N CYS A 69 -2.44 -8.35 -1.93
CA CYS A 69 -2.36 -6.92 -1.66
C CYS A 69 -3.21 -6.53 -0.45
N TRP A 70 -4.45 -6.98 -0.43
CA TRP A 70 -5.36 -6.71 0.67
C TRP A 70 -4.88 -7.31 1.98
N ASP A 71 -4.35 -8.53 1.97
CA ASP A 71 -3.79 -9.16 3.17
C ASP A 71 -2.65 -8.32 3.75
N LYS A 72 -1.77 -7.78 2.90
CA LYS A 72 -0.73 -6.87 3.34
C LYS A 72 -1.28 -5.57 3.94
N VAL A 73 -2.29 -4.98 3.32
CA VAL A 73 -2.94 -3.76 3.83
C VAL A 73 -3.62 -4.05 5.17
N TYR A 74 -4.37 -5.14 5.26
CA TYR A 74 -5.06 -5.53 6.50
C TYR A 74 -4.10 -5.86 7.64
N SER A 75 -2.93 -6.44 7.34
CA SER A 75 -1.90 -6.73 8.35
C SER A 75 -1.37 -5.48 9.06
N MET A 76 -1.53 -4.31 8.44
CA MET A 76 -1.12 -3.02 9.01
C MET A 76 -2.20 -2.37 9.88
N TRP A 77 -3.42 -2.86 9.83
CA TRP A 77 -4.51 -2.30 10.60
C TRP A 77 -4.35 -2.67 12.07
N ARG A 78 -4.55 -1.69 12.92
CA ARG A 78 -4.62 -1.90 14.36
C ARG A 78 -6.08 -2.10 14.76
N THR A 79 -6.31 -3.06 15.65
CA THR A 79 -7.60 -3.16 16.32
C THR A 79 -7.80 -1.90 17.17
N GLY A 80 -8.82 -1.13 16.82
CA GLY A 80 -9.22 0.04 17.61
C GLY A 80 -10.13 -0.36 18.79
N GLU A 81 -10.38 0.60 19.67
CA GLU A 81 -11.37 0.42 20.73
C GLU A 81 -12.79 0.22 20.14
N LYS A 82 -13.55 -0.64 20.81
CA LYS A 82 -14.93 -0.90 20.44
C LYS A 82 -15.74 0.38 20.59
N LYS A 83 -16.23 0.94 19.50
CA LYS A 83 -17.13 2.09 19.51
C LYS A 83 -18.58 1.61 19.56
N ASN A 84 -19.39 2.23 20.44
CA ASN A 84 -20.82 2.05 20.41
C ASN A 84 -21.40 2.71 19.15
N LEU A 85 -22.32 2.06 18.46
CA LEU A 85 -22.92 2.53 17.22
C LEU A 85 -21.91 2.74 16.08
N SER A 86 -21.25 1.68 15.69
CA SER A 86 -20.36 1.67 14.51
C SER A 86 -20.77 0.55 13.56
N VAL A 87 -20.67 0.83 12.26
CA VAL A 87 -20.88 -0.14 11.19
C VAL A 87 -19.58 -0.35 10.46
N ASN A 88 -19.18 -1.60 10.30
CA ASN A 88 -18.02 -1.95 9.50
C ASN A 88 -18.46 -2.23 8.06
N LEU A 89 -17.92 -1.47 7.10
CA LEU A 89 -18.09 -1.76 5.69
C LEU A 89 -16.97 -2.69 5.24
N ILE A 90 -17.36 -3.89 4.81
CA ILE A 90 -16.41 -4.89 4.31
C ILE A 90 -16.68 -5.07 2.82
N GLY A 91 -15.63 -4.95 2.01
CA GLY A 91 -15.71 -5.14 0.57
C GLY A 91 -14.88 -4.15 -0.24
N ARG A 92 -15.08 -4.17 -1.54
CA ARG A 92 -14.40 -3.24 -2.44
C ARG A 92 -15.08 -1.86 -2.38
N LEU A 93 -14.35 -0.89 -1.87
CA LEU A 93 -14.77 0.52 -1.91
C LEU A 93 -14.27 1.13 -3.23
N TYR A 94 -15.00 0.91 -4.29
CA TYR A 94 -14.76 1.62 -5.56
C TYR A 94 -15.38 3.03 -5.53
N PRO A 95 -14.98 3.91 -6.48
CA PRO A 95 -15.56 5.26 -6.60
C PRO A 95 -17.08 5.32 -6.66
N LEU A 96 -17.72 4.22 -7.03
CA LEU A 96 -19.19 4.06 -6.98
C LEU A 96 -19.77 4.16 -5.56
N ALA A 97 -18.93 3.99 -4.55
CA ALA A 97 -19.33 4.18 -3.15
C ALA A 97 -19.36 5.65 -2.71
N GLN A 98 -19.07 6.59 -3.59
CA GLN A 98 -19.15 8.03 -3.26
C GLN A 98 -20.56 8.45 -2.81
N ASN A 99 -21.59 7.71 -3.19
CA ASN A 99 -22.95 7.94 -2.76
C ASN A 99 -23.23 7.61 -1.28
N PHE A 100 -22.34 6.91 -0.60
CA PHE A 100 -22.50 6.62 0.84
C PHE A 100 -22.36 7.85 1.74
N HIS A 101 -21.82 8.95 1.23
CA HIS A 101 -21.79 10.22 1.96
C HIS A 101 -23.15 10.89 2.11
N ASN A 102 -24.15 10.40 1.38
CA ASN A 102 -25.51 10.98 1.37
C ASN A 102 -26.50 10.14 2.21
N TYR A 103 -26.03 9.13 2.92
CA TYR A 103 -26.88 8.28 3.77
C TYR A 103 -26.50 8.37 5.25
#